data_e574f350877e64f6647408cd3e1c1fe0
#
_entry.id   e574f350877e64f6647408cd3e1c1fe0
#
_cell.length_a   1.000
_cell.length_b   1.000
_cell.length_c   1.000
_cell.angle_alpha   90.00
_cell.angle_beta   90.00
_cell.angle_gamma   90.00
#
_symmetry.space_group_name_H-M   'P 1'
#
loop_
_entity.id
_entity.type
_entity.pdbx_description
1 polymer ?
#
loop_
_entity_poly.entity_id
_entity_poly.type
_entity_poly.pdbx_seq_one_letter_code
_entity_poly.pdbx_strand_id
1 'polypeptide(L)'
;MLLYKKPFLIIFILISTNVFAEYEININFESGFEFKSQQSLIKILKETNSKRQIEKVISSQDWVKNYSIIQKPFQNKIFINIENREPIFILNNQFFYDEHLYKFKFDQSVKQIISVDAPNDFAEQILEIITRVEKIIKVQSIKYSFTNGWDVTTENSLIRFGKDITEKKLKNFEDTMNYLFEIGKNPSIIDIRYKDGVALKYGK
;
A
#
# COMPACT_ATOMS: atom_id res chain seq x y z
N MET A 1 -36.23 -80.30 24.30
CA MET A 1 -35.21 -79.43 24.96
C MET A 1 -34.62 -78.50 23.93
N LEU A 2 -35.19 -77.32 23.83
CA LEU A 2 -34.81 -76.29 22.80
C LEU A 2 -33.77 -75.34 23.40
N LEU A 3 -32.55 -75.37 22.84
CA LEU A 3 -31.46 -74.47 23.19
C LEU A 3 -31.68 -73.16 22.45
N TYR A 4 -32.00 -72.08 23.15
CA TYR A 4 -32.05 -70.71 22.67
C TYR A 4 -30.62 -70.18 22.54
N LYS A 5 -30.13 -69.99 21.29
CA LYS A 5 -28.91 -69.25 21.01
C LYS A 5 -29.25 -67.75 21.02
N LYS A 6 -28.75 -67.01 22.01
CA LYS A 6 -28.81 -65.55 22.03
C LYS A 6 -27.87 -65.00 20.97
N PRO A 7 -28.32 -64.11 20.06
CA PRO A 7 -27.35 -63.40 19.21
C PRO A 7 -26.63 -62.35 20.03
N PHE A 8 -25.31 -62.39 19.99
CA PHE A 8 -24.41 -61.39 20.58
C PHE A 8 -24.43 -60.19 19.67
N LEU A 9 -25.17 -59.11 20.03
CA LEU A 9 -25.24 -57.86 19.31
C LEU A 9 -23.95 -57.06 19.61
N ILE A 10 -22.97 -57.15 18.73
CA ILE A 10 -21.76 -56.32 18.80
C ILE A 10 -22.14 -54.93 18.33
N ILE A 11 -22.40 -54.02 19.27
CA ILE A 11 -22.56 -52.58 18.99
C ILE A 11 -21.16 -52.02 18.70
N PHE A 12 -20.86 -51.83 17.38
CA PHE A 12 -19.70 -51.09 16.94
C PHE A 12 -19.98 -49.60 17.21
N ILE A 13 -19.57 -49.09 18.36
CA ILE A 13 -19.56 -47.65 18.62
C ILE A 13 -18.45 -47.09 17.75
N LEU A 14 -18.82 -46.56 16.55
CA LEU A 14 -17.98 -45.68 15.76
C LEU A 14 -17.81 -44.38 16.55
N ILE A 15 -16.79 -44.32 17.37
CA ILE A 15 -16.29 -43.06 17.92
C ILE A 15 -15.69 -42.34 16.73
N SER A 16 -16.51 -41.50 16.08
CA SER A 16 -15.99 -40.51 15.14
C SER A 16 -15.19 -39.48 15.95
N THR A 17 -13.94 -39.76 16.21
CA THR A 17 -13.00 -38.72 16.57
C THR A 17 -12.94 -37.80 15.38
N ASN A 18 -13.52 -36.61 15.52
CA ASN A 18 -13.26 -35.51 14.61
C ASN A 18 -11.77 -35.18 14.75
N VAL A 19 -10.93 -35.92 14.04
CA VAL A 19 -9.54 -35.53 13.82
C VAL A 19 -9.63 -34.30 12.89
N PHE A 20 -9.71 -33.13 13.47
CA PHE A 20 -9.47 -31.92 12.73
C PHE A 20 -8.04 -32.01 12.22
N ALA A 21 -7.89 -32.31 10.95
CA ALA A 21 -6.57 -32.29 10.32
C ALA A 21 -6.02 -30.87 10.47
N GLU A 22 -5.01 -30.73 11.31
CA GLU A 22 -4.31 -29.46 11.48
C GLU A 22 -3.52 -29.21 10.19
N TYR A 23 -3.90 -28.14 9.47
CA TYR A 23 -3.23 -27.76 8.23
C TYR A 23 -1.97 -26.94 8.54
N GLU A 24 -0.86 -27.31 7.93
CA GLU A 24 0.33 -26.47 7.88
C GLU A 24 0.08 -25.31 6.92
N ILE A 25 0.04 -24.08 7.44
CA ILE A 25 -0.24 -22.86 6.64
C ILE A 25 1.07 -22.18 6.27
N ASN A 26 1.31 -22.10 4.96
CA ASN A 26 2.44 -21.44 4.35
C ASN A 26 1.96 -20.13 3.72
N ILE A 27 2.50 -18.99 4.20
CA ILE A 27 2.08 -17.65 3.77
C ILE A 27 3.27 -16.99 3.06
N ASN A 28 3.01 -16.49 1.85
CA ASN A 28 3.95 -15.73 1.05
C ASN A 28 3.38 -14.35 0.71
N PHE A 29 4.18 -13.29 0.90
CA PHE A 29 3.85 -11.93 0.49
C PHE A 29 4.66 -11.57 -0.76
N GLU A 30 3.98 -11.17 -1.84
CA GLU A 30 4.59 -10.96 -3.16
C GLU A 30 5.14 -9.55 -3.36
N SER A 31 4.68 -8.54 -2.57
CA SER A 31 5.15 -7.18 -2.69
C SER A 31 6.23 -6.81 -1.67
N GLY A 32 7.02 -5.80 -2.02
CA GLY A 32 8.11 -5.31 -1.16
C GLY A 32 7.70 -4.32 -0.07
N PHE A 33 6.41 -3.94 0.04
CA PHE A 33 5.94 -3.04 1.09
C PHE A 33 5.43 -3.82 2.29
N GLU A 34 6.04 -3.58 3.47
CA GLU A 34 5.70 -4.27 4.70
C GLU A 34 4.76 -3.43 5.56
N PHE A 35 3.61 -4.01 5.92
CA PHE A 35 2.65 -3.44 6.86
C PHE A 35 2.85 -4.04 8.26
N LYS A 36 2.69 -3.25 9.30
CA LYS A 36 2.71 -3.74 10.69
C LYS A 36 1.67 -4.83 10.95
N SER A 37 0.50 -4.66 10.36
CA SER A 37 -0.63 -5.60 10.45
C SER A 37 -0.35 -6.97 9.84
N GLN A 38 0.67 -7.14 8.99
CA GLN A 38 1.09 -8.45 8.46
C GLN A 38 1.42 -9.45 9.57
N GLN A 39 2.11 -9.02 10.62
CA GLN A 39 2.46 -9.88 11.75
C GLN A 39 1.20 -10.43 12.44
N SER A 40 0.23 -9.56 12.67
CA SER A 40 -1.06 -9.93 13.27
C SER A 40 -1.86 -10.85 12.34
N LEU A 41 -1.87 -10.56 11.04
CA LEU A 41 -2.53 -11.39 10.03
C LEU A 41 -1.93 -12.81 9.99
N ILE A 42 -0.60 -12.93 9.97
CA ILE A 42 0.10 -14.23 9.98
C ILE A 42 -0.33 -15.05 11.20
N LYS A 43 -0.38 -14.43 12.38
CA LYS A 43 -0.79 -15.12 13.61
C LYS A 43 -2.23 -15.65 13.50
N ILE A 44 -3.16 -14.80 13.09
CA ILE A 44 -4.58 -15.18 12.94
C ILE A 44 -4.75 -16.30 11.90
N LEU A 45 -4.04 -16.19 10.76
CA LEU A 45 -4.13 -17.20 9.71
C LEU A 45 -3.61 -18.56 10.15
N LYS A 46 -2.52 -18.61 10.93
CA LYS A 46 -1.97 -19.86 11.47
C LYS A 46 -2.89 -20.55 12.49
N GLU A 47 -3.76 -19.80 13.16
CA GLU A 47 -4.74 -20.32 14.10
C GLU A 47 -6.06 -20.74 13.41
N THR A 48 -6.18 -20.53 12.08
CA THR A 48 -7.42 -20.71 11.33
C THR A 48 -7.39 -22.02 10.54
N ASN A 49 -8.37 -22.90 10.76
CA ASN A 49 -8.42 -24.23 10.16
C ASN A 49 -9.40 -24.35 8.98
N SER A 50 -10.05 -23.27 8.55
CA SER A 50 -11.07 -23.27 7.51
C SER A 50 -10.73 -22.32 6.38
N LYS A 51 -10.71 -22.81 5.13
CA LYS A 51 -10.50 -21.98 3.94
C LYS A 51 -11.43 -20.76 3.91
N ARG A 52 -12.73 -20.93 4.23
CA ARG A 52 -13.69 -19.83 4.26
C ARG A 52 -13.35 -18.75 5.31
N GLN A 53 -12.83 -19.16 6.46
CA GLN A 53 -12.38 -18.20 7.48
C GLN A 53 -11.10 -17.49 7.05
N ILE A 54 -10.16 -18.19 6.43
CA ILE A 54 -8.94 -17.61 5.84
C ILE A 54 -9.32 -16.54 4.83
N GLU A 55 -10.19 -16.85 3.87
CA GLU A 55 -10.68 -15.89 2.87
C GLU A 55 -11.31 -14.66 3.51
N LYS A 56 -12.16 -14.85 4.53
CA LYS A 56 -12.80 -13.74 5.26
C LYS A 56 -11.79 -12.85 5.97
N VAL A 57 -10.78 -13.45 6.61
CA VAL A 57 -9.74 -12.71 7.33
C VAL A 57 -8.86 -11.90 6.37
N ILE A 58 -8.46 -12.49 5.24
CA ILE A 58 -7.64 -11.81 4.24
C ILE A 58 -8.43 -10.69 3.57
N SER A 59 -9.66 -10.95 3.14
CA SER A 59 -10.51 -9.97 2.46
C SER A 59 -10.94 -8.79 3.36
N SER A 60 -10.80 -8.92 4.68
CA SER A 60 -11.03 -7.81 5.61
C SER A 60 -9.85 -6.83 5.72
N GLN A 61 -8.70 -7.15 5.10
CA GLN A 61 -7.53 -6.29 5.09
C GLN A 61 -7.58 -5.37 3.88
N ASP A 62 -7.77 -4.07 4.08
CA ASP A 62 -7.87 -3.08 2.99
C ASP A 62 -6.56 -2.85 2.23
N TRP A 63 -5.41 -3.19 2.83
CA TRP A 63 -4.09 -3.13 2.21
C TRP A 63 -3.75 -4.35 1.34
N VAL A 64 -4.57 -5.41 1.34
CA VAL A 64 -4.42 -6.52 0.41
C VAL A 64 -5.00 -6.13 -0.95
N LYS A 65 -4.19 -6.25 -2.01
CA LYS A 65 -4.61 -6.00 -3.40
C LYS A 65 -5.25 -7.24 -4.01
N ASN A 66 -4.58 -8.38 -3.84
CA ASN A 66 -5.02 -9.67 -4.36
C ASN A 66 -4.51 -10.80 -3.48
N TYR A 67 -5.12 -12.00 -3.58
CA TYR A 67 -4.63 -13.19 -2.91
C TYR A 67 -5.04 -14.47 -3.63
N SER A 68 -4.27 -15.54 -3.41
CA SER A 68 -4.64 -16.89 -3.84
C SER A 68 -4.48 -17.89 -2.69
N ILE A 69 -5.35 -18.89 -2.64
CA ILE A 69 -5.34 -19.96 -1.62
C ILE A 69 -5.37 -21.30 -2.32
N ILE A 70 -4.31 -22.08 -2.13
CA ILE A 70 -4.17 -23.43 -2.68
C ILE A 70 -4.16 -24.40 -1.51
N GLN A 71 -5.19 -25.23 -1.41
CA GLN A 71 -5.30 -26.29 -0.41
C GLN A 71 -4.86 -27.63 -1.00
N LYS A 72 -3.92 -28.31 -0.34
CA LYS A 72 -3.46 -29.66 -0.67
C LYS A 72 -3.88 -30.63 0.43
N PRO A 73 -5.10 -31.20 0.36
CA PRO A 73 -5.68 -31.98 1.46
C PRO A 73 -4.86 -33.23 1.78
N PHE A 74 -4.30 -33.92 0.79
CA PHE A 74 -3.46 -35.11 0.99
C PHE A 74 -2.11 -34.81 1.68
N GLN A 75 -1.67 -33.56 1.70
CA GLN A 75 -0.43 -33.13 2.36
C GLN A 75 -0.73 -32.36 3.64
N ASN A 76 -1.98 -32.15 3.99
CA ASN A 76 -2.40 -31.28 5.11
C ASN A 76 -1.77 -29.89 5.02
N LYS A 77 -1.67 -29.30 3.80
CA LYS A 77 -1.03 -28.00 3.57
C LYS A 77 -1.98 -27.01 2.89
N ILE A 78 -1.90 -25.77 3.34
CA ILE A 78 -2.53 -24.61 2.70
C ILE A 78 -1.43 -23.62 2.34
N PHE A 79 -1.37 -23.23 1.08
CA PHE A 79 -0.48 -22.18 0.58
C PHE A 79 -1.32 -20.94 0.31
N ILE A 80 -0.87 -19.82 0.86
CA ILE A 80 -1.53 -18.53 0.73
C ILE A 80 -0.51 -17.57 0.14
N ASN A 81 -0.79 -17.04 -1.05
CA ASN A 81 -0.03 -15.94 -1.63
C ASN A 81 -0.86 -14.66 -1.48
N ILE A 82 -0.24 -13.61 -1.00
CA ILE A 82 -0.87 -12.30 -0.76
C ILE A 82 -0.06 -11.25 -1.52
N GLU A 83 -0.73 -10.54 -2.42
CA GLU A 83 -0.21 -9.35 -3.08
C GLU A 83 -0.65 -8.12 -2.30
N ASN A 84 0.30 -7.37 -1.75
CA ASN A 84 0.03 -6.15 -1.03
C ASN A 84 -0.21 -4.99 -2.00
N ARG A 85 -1.00 -3.98 -1.57
CA ARG A 85 -1.03 -2.70 -2.27
C ARG A 85 0.28 -1.97 -2.04
N GLU A 86 0.78 -1.34 -3.10
CA GLU A 86 1.96 -0.48 -3.02
C GLU A 86 1.51 0.98 -2.93
N PRO A 87 1.70 1.64 -1.78
CA PRO A 87 1.30 3.02 -1.64
C PRO A 87 2.26 3.94 -2.38
N ILE A 88 1.69 4.92 -3.08
CA ILE A 88 2.44 6.01 -3.71
C ILE A 88 2.66 7.15 -2.71
N PHE A 89 1.62 7.50 -1.94
CA PHE A 89 1.70 8.57 -0.94
C PHE A 89 0.82 8.31 0.29
N ILE A 90 1.11 9.03 1.36
CA ILE A 90 0.29 9.09 2.57
C ILE A 90 -0.35 10.47 2.67
N LEU A 91 -1.68 10.53 2.74
CA LEU A 91 -2.42 11.77 2.90
C LEU A 91 -2.77 12.00 4.38
N ASN A 92 -2.37 13.16 4.89
CA ASN A 92 -2.65 13.65 6.26
C ASN A 92 -2.26 12.67 7.37
N ASN A 93 -1.25 11.83 7.15
CA ASN A 93 -0.84 10.74 8.05
C ASN A 93 -1.98 9.77 8.44
N GLN A 94 -3.00 9.62 7.58
CA GLN A 94 -4.16 8.79 7.89
C GLN A 94 -4.39 7.66 6.91
N PHE A 95 -4.18 7.95 5.61
CA PHE A 95 -4.51 7.01 4.55
C PHE A 95 -3.41 6.91 3.51
N PHE A 96 -3.12 5.69 3.10
CA PHE A 96 -2.35 5.40 1.91
C PHE A 96 -3.21 5.50 0.66
N TYR A 97 -2.58 5.84 -0.45
CA TYR A 97 -3.15 5.78 -1.79
C TYR A 97 -2.19 5.05 -2.72
N ASP A 98 -2.71 4.09 -3.48
CA ASP A 98 -1.96 3.41 -4.54
C ASP A 98 -2.02 4.16 -5.89
N GLU A 99 -1.41 3.59 -6.93
CA GLU A 99 -1.38 4.15 -8.29
C GLU A 99 -2.76 4.34 -8.96
N HIS A 100 -3.79 3.63 -8.44
CA HIS A 100 -5.17 3.72 -8.89
C HIS A 100 -6.03 4.57 -7.97
N LEU A 101 -5.43 5.31 -7.05
CA LEU A 101 -6.11 6.11 -6.03
C LEU A 101 -7.00 5.29 -5.10
N TYR A 102 -6.74 3.99 -4.98
CA TYR A 102 -7.41 3.19 -3.96
C TYR A 102 -6.90 3.61 -2.59
N LYS A 103 -7.85 4.00 -1.72
CA LYS A 103 -7.60 4.49 -0.37
C LYS A 103 -7.62 3.35 0.63
N PHE A 104 -6.58 3.22 1.43
CA PHE A 104 -6.51 2.24 2.51
C PHE A 104 -5.88 2.82 3.78
N LYS A 105 -6.09 2.14 4.92
CA LYS A 105 -5.66 2.67 6.20
C LYS A 105 -4.16 2.84 6.30
N PHE A 106 -3.77 3.92 6.99
CA PHE A 106 -2.40 4.13 7.39
C PHE A 106 -1.95 3.02 8.36
N ASP A 107 -0.85 2.39 8.00
CA ASP A 107 -0.15 1.43 8.84
C ASP A 107 1.34 1.82 8.84
N GLN A 108 1.90 2.13 10.00
CA GLN A 108 3.31 2.48 10.11
C GLN A 108 4.18 1.34 9.60
N SER A 109 4.76 1.53 8.45
CA SER A 109 5.73 0.63 7.86
C SER A 109 7.14 1.23 7.90
N VAL A 110 8.12 0.40 7.61
CA VAL A 110 9.54 0.80 7.61
C VAL A 110 9.94 1.58 6.36
N LYS A 111 9.13 1.53 5.30
CA LYS A 111 9.45 2.15 4.00
C LYS A 111 9.13 3.64 4.01
N GLN A 112 10.08 4.47 3.58
CA GLN A 112 9.81 5.88 3.32
C GLN A 112 8.82 6.05 2.16
N ILE A 113 7.82 6.88 2.38
CA ILE A 113 6.78 7.19 1.39
C ILE A 113 6.55 8.70 1.36
N ILE A 114 6.06 9.22 0.23
CA ILE A 114 5.77 10.64 0.07
C ILE A 114 4.67 11.05 1.05
N SER A 115 4.98 12.02 1.93
CA SER A 115 4.01 12.57 2.87
C SER A 115 3.28 13.75 2.24
N VAL A 116 1.96 13.76 2.31
CA VAL A 116 1.11 14.80 1.73
C VAL A 116 0.20 15.40 2.79
N ASP A 117 0.20 16.74 2.87
CA ASP A 117 -0.71 17.53 3.71
C ASP A 117 -1.60 18.38 2.80
N ALA A 118 -2.83 17.93 2.55
CA ALA A 118 -3.77 18.55 1.62
C ALA A 118 -5.22 18.13 1.89
N PRO A 119 -6.23 18.86 1.37
CA PRO A 119 -7.62 18.40 1.38
C PRO A 119 -7.78 17.03 0.69
N ASN A 120 -8.70 16.22 1.22
CA ASN A 120 -8.91 14.85 0.75
C ASN A 120 -9.37 14.75 -0.72
N ASP A 121 -10.01 15.79 -1.22
CA ASP A 121 -10.59 15.85 -2.59
C ASP A 121 -9.51 16.07 -3.67
N PHE A 122 -8.24 16.30 -3.25
CA PHE A 122 -7.14 16.62 -4.18
C PHE A 122 -6.28 15.39 -4.54
N ALA A 123 -6.75 14.17 -4.25
CA ALA A 123 -5.98 12.96 -4.48
C ALA A 123 -5.50 12.80 -5.95
N GLU A 124 -6.33 13.14 -6.93
CA GLU A 124 -5.98 13.10 -8.36
C GLU A 124 -4.88 14.09 -8.70
N GLN A 125 -4.99 15.35 -8.22
CA GLN A 125 -3.98 16.38 -8.43
C GLN A 125 -2.64 16.01 -7.75
N ILE A 126 -2.71 15.42 -6.56
CA ILE A 126 -1.53 14.94 -5.84
C ILE A 126 -0.80 13.87 -6.67
N LEU A 127 -1.54 12.89 -7.18
CA LEU A 127 -0.96 11.83 -8.02
C LEU A 127 -0.35 12.38 -9.30
N GLU A 128 -1.01 13.36 -9.94
CA GLU A 128 -0.47 14.05 -11.12
C GLU A 128 0.85 14.76 -10.80
N ILE A 129 0.91 15.54 -9.71
CA ILE A 129 2.14 16.23 -9.27
C ILE A 129 3.26 15.21 -9.03
N ILE A 130 2.98 14.15 -8.27
CA ILE A 130 3.97 13.11 -7.98
C ILE A 130 4.48 12.49 -9.27
N THR A 131 3.57 12.06 -10.15
CA THR A 131 3.90 11.37 -11.39
C THR A 131 4.77 12.24 -12.32
N ARG A 132 4.53 13.56 -12.36
CA ARG A 132 5.27 14.49 -13.23
C ARG A 132 6.61 14.88 -12.60
N VAL A 133 6.61 15.20 -11.31
CA VAL A 133 7.83 15.67 -10.62
C VAL A 133 8.84 14.54 -10.39
N GLU A 134 8.39 13.33 -10.00
CA GLU A 134 9.27 12.18 -9.75
C GLU A 134 9.98 11.63 -10.99
N LYS A 135 9.50 11.96 -12.19
CA LYS A 135 10.25 11.66 -13.43
C LYS A 135 11.59 12.39 -13.50
N ILE A 136 11.73 13.50 -12.75
CA ILE A 136 12.85 14.41 -12.85
C ILE A 136 13.66 14.46 -11.54
N ILE A 137 12.96 14.56 -10.40
CA ILE A 137 13.58 14.68 -9.08
C ILE A 137 12.73 13.99 -8.03
N LYS A 138 13.40 13.34 -7.06
CA LYS A 138 12.71 12.60 -5.98
C LYS A 138 11.94 13.54 -5.05
N VAL A 139 10.65 13.27 -4.87
CA VAL A 139 9.76 14.00 -3.98
C VAL A 139 9.85 13.42 -2.56
N GLN A 140 9.98 14.29 -1.56
CA GLN A 140 9.92 13.91 -0.14
C GLN A 140 8.54 14.17 0.47
N SER A 141 7.99 15.36 0.22
CA SER A 141 6.68 15.73 0.72
C SER A 141 5.99 16.75 -0.18
N ILE A 142 4.67 16.80 -0.08
CA ILE A 142 3.80 17.77 -0.78
C ILE A 142 2.91 18.43 0.25
N LYS A 143 2.77 19.74 0.16
CA LYS A 143 1.86 20.51 1.00
C LYS A 143 1.00 21.43 0.15
N TYR A 144 -0.28 21.46 0.44
CA TYR A 144 -1.20 22.44 -0.09
C TYR A 144 -1.59 23.47 0.97
N SER A 145 -1.59 24.73 0.62
CA SER A 145 -2.19 25.78 1.43
C SER A 145 -3.12 26.66 0.61
N PHE A 146 -4.23 27.09 1.21
CA PHE A 146 -5.19 27.97 0.52
C PHE A 146 -4.58 29.34 0.13
N THR A 147 -3.51 29.74 0.79
CA THR A 147 -2.80 31.01 0.51
C THR A 147 -1.83 30.85 -0.65
N ASN A 148 -0.96 29.83 -0.61
CA ASN A 148 0.18 29.68 -1.52
C ASN A 148 -0.04 28.63 -2.62
N GLY A 149 -1.01 27.73 -2.46
CA GLY A 149 -1.20 26.57 -3.33
C GLY A 149 -0.24 25.45 -3.00
N TRP A 150 0.26 24.76 -4.00
CA TRP A 150 1.10 23.57 -3.91
C TRP A 150 2.57 23.90 -3.73
N ASP A 151 3.14 23.35 -2.67
CA ASP A 151 4.57 23.34 -2.36
C ASP A 151 5.05 21.88 -2.36
N VAL A 152 6.08 21.57 -3.16
CA VAL A 152 6.71 20.25 -3.27
C VAL A 152 8.12 20.34 -2.72
N THR A 153 8.41 19.53 -1.69
CA THR A 153 9.73 19.46 -1.07
C THR A 153 10.50 18.27 -1.64
N THR A 154 11.73 18.54 -2.07
CA THR A 154 12.70 17.54 -2.50
C THR A 154 13.87 17.52 -1.52
N GLU A 155 14.93 16.77 -1.80
CA GLU A 155 16.11 16.74 -0.95
C GLU A 155 16.78 18.12 -0.81
N ASN A 156 16.85 18.89 -1.91
CA ASN A 156 17.64 20.13 -1.96
C ASN A 156 16.80 21.38 -2.24
N SER A 157 15.55 21.24 -2.65
CA SER A 157 14.76 22.35 -3.17
C SER A 157 13.32 22.32 -2.69
N LEU A 158 12.73 23.49 -2.55
CA LEU A 158 11.31 23.72 -2.42
C LEU A 158 10.76 24.22 -3.75
N ILE A 159 9.84 23.49 -4.38
CA ILE A 159 9.21 23.83 -5.65
C ILE A 159 7.82 24.38 -5.37
N ARG A 160 7.49 25.58 -5.84
CA ARG A 160 6.21 26.27 -5.63
C ARG A 160 5.44 26.35 -6.93
N PHE A 161 4.33 25.59 -7.03
CA PHE A 161 3.47 25.59 -8.24
C PHE A 161 2.33 26.62 -8.17
N GLY A 162 1.93 27.04 -6.94
CA GLY A 162 0.74 27.86 -6.74
C GLY A 162 -0.54 27.05 -6.74
N LYS A 163 -1.70 27.73 -6.81
CA LYS A 163 -3.01 27.08 -6.64
C LYS A 163 -3.38 26.18 -7.81
N ASP A 164 -3.09 26.62 -9.02
CA ASP A 164 -3.47 25.92 -10.24
C ASP A 164 -2.26 25.19 -10.82
N ILE A 165 -2.36 23.91 -11.00
CA ILE A 165 -1.40 23.11 -11.75
C ILE A 165 -1.86 23.09 -13.20
N THR A 166 -1.07 23.71 -14.08
CA THR A 166 -1.36 23.76 -15.52
C THR A 166 -0.23 23.09 -16.29
N GLU A 167 -0.52 22.56 -17.48
CA GLU A 167 0.49 21.98 -18.38
C GLU A 167 1.64 22.96 -18.67
N LYS A 168 1.36 24.26 -18.78
CA LYS A 168 2.39 25.29 -18.96
C LYS A 168 3.35 25.33 -17.76
N LYS A 169 2.82 25.27 -16.54
CA LYS A 169 3.65 25.29 -15.33
C LYS A 169 4.48 24.02 -15.19
N LEU A 170 3.90 22.86 -15.49
CA LEU A 170 4.62 21.60 -15.49
C LEU A 170 5.74 21.61 -16.52
N LYS A 171 5.49 22.10 -17.72
CA LYS A 171 6.52 22.27 -18.73
C LYS A 171 7.60 23.25 -18.30
N ASN A 172 7.24 24.41 -17.75
CA ASN A 172 8.23 25.36 -17.21
C ASN A 172 9.10 24.74 -16.14
N PHE A 173 8.54 23.87 -15.29
CA PHE A 173 9.28 23.09 -14.32
C PHE A 173 10.28 22.14 -15.00
N GLU A 174 9.81 21.32 -15.95
CA GLU A 174 10.67 20.37 -16.69
C GLU A 174 11.83 21.09 -17.38
N ASP A 175 11.54 22.18 -18.13
CA ASP A 175 12.54 22.97 -18.85
C ASP A 175 13.56 23.61 -17.86
N THR A 176 13.07 24.13 -16.73
CA THR A 176 13.92 24.71 -15.70
C THR A 176 14.84 23.68 -15.06
N MET A 177 14.32 22.50 -14.72
CA MET A 177 15.13 21.45 -14.12
C MET A 177 16.19 20.93 -15.07
N ASN A 178 15.87 20.73 -16.34
CA ASN A 178 16.84 20.34 -17.36
C ASN A 178 17.97 21.37 -17.48
N TYR A 179 17.63 22.66 -17.56
CA TYR A 179 18.63 23.74 -17.56
C TYR A 179 19.51 23.74 -16.30
N LEU A 180 18.90 23.56 -15.11
CA LEU A 180 19.64 23.53 -13.84
C LEU A 180 20.60 22.34 -13.76
N PHE A 181 20.23 21.18 -14.29
CA PHE A 181 21.11 20.01 -14.38
C PHE A 181 22.27 20.26 -15.33
N GLU A 182 22.02 20.89 -16.49
CA GLU A 182 23.09 21.23 -17.45
C GLU A 182 24.14 22.15 -16.85
N ILE A 183 23.71 23.16 -16.06
CA ILE A 183 24.65 24.14 -15.45
C ILE A 183 25.14 23.74 -14.05
N GLY A 184 24.72 22.57 -13.54
CA GLY A 184 25.14 22.05 -12.23
C GLY A 184 24.74 22.92 -11.04
N LYS A 185 23.56 23.59 -11.11
CA LYS A 185 23.08 24.47 -10.03
C LYS A 185 21.86 23.88 -9.30
N ASN A 186 21.88 24.00 -7.97
CA ASN A 186 20.81 23.53 -7.10
C ASN A 186 20.23 24.72 -6.29
N PRO A 187 19.18 25.41 -6.79
CA PRO A 187 18.52 26.46 -6.02
C PRO A 187 17.75 25.87 -4.83
N SER A 188 17.69 26.61 -3.72
CA SER A 188 16.90 26.23 -2.55
C SER A 188 15.39 26.42 -2.76
N ILE A 189 14.99 27.35 -3.65
CA ILE A 189 13.58 27.54 -4.04
C ILE A 189 13.49 27.69 -5.55
N ILE A 190 12.52 26.97 -6.14
CA ILE A 190 12.12 27.05 -7.56
C ILE A 190 10.67 27.50 -7.56
N ASP A 191 10.42 28.77 -7.88
CA ASP A 191 9.07 29.35 -7.83
C ASP A 191 8.46 29.46 -9.24
N ILE A 192 7.48 28.60 -9.52
CA ILE A 192 6.81 28.43 -10.82
C ILE A 192 5.42 29.12 -10.83
N ARG A 193 5.09 29.87 -9.81
CA ARG A 193 3.80 30.56 -9.72
C ARG A 193 3.58 31.62 -10.79
N TYR A 194 4.66 32.13 -11.34
CA TYR A 194 4.62 33.20 -12.32
C TYR A 194 4.17 32.68 -13.70
N LYS A 195 3.38 33.53 -14.40
CA LYS A 195 2.82 33.19 -15.71
C LYS A 195 3.88 32.98 -16.79
N ASP A 196 4.93 33.81 -16.79
CA ASP A 196 5.87 33.94 -17.89
C ASP A 196 7.35 33.73 -17.48
N GLY A 197 7.57 32.96 -16.42
CA GLY A 197 8.92 32.65 -15.98
C GLY A 197 8.97 31.87 -14.68
N VAL A 198 10.19 31.53 -14.27
CA VAL A 198 10.51 30.84 -13.02
C VAL A 198 11.49 31.69 -12.21
N ALA A 199 11.20 31.91 -10.94
CA ALA A 199 12.12 32.60 -10.06
C ALA A 199 12.96 31.56 -9.26
N LEU A 200 14.24 31.77 -9.20
CA LEU A 200 15.20 30.89 -8.51
C LEU A 200 15.81 31.62 -7.32
N LYS A 201 15.85 30.95 -6.16
CA LYS A 201 16.56 31.44 -5.00
C LYS A 201 17.69 30.48 -4.65
N TYR A 202 18.91 31.01 -4.49
CA TYR A 202 20.09 30.28 -4.06
C TYR A 202 20.44 30.67 -2.62
N GLY A 203 20.99 29.73 -1.88
CA GLY A 203 21.37 29.92 -0.48
C GLY A 203 20.20 29.67 0.48
N LYS A 204 20.55 29.53 1.75
CA LYS A 204 19.61 29.37 2.87
C LYS A 204 18.91 30.65 3.24
#